data_e1033190384952f41ca66715d0a95f05
#
_entry.id   e1033190384952f41ca66715d0a95f05
#
_cell.length_a   1.000
_cell.length_b   1.000
_cell.length_c   1.000
_cell.angle_alpha   90.00
_cell.angle_beta   90.00
_cell.angle_gamma   90.00
#
_symmetry.space_group_name_H-M   'P 1'
#
loop_
_entity.id
_entity.type
_entity.pdbx_description
1 polymer ?
#
loop_
_entity_poly.entity_id
_entity_poly.type
_entity_poly.pdbx_seq_one_letter_code
_entity_poly.pdbx_strand_id
1 'polypeptide(L)'
;MLVGLANNLNRRPSAGTHPFKAELAKKGGTGMIRIMKALLVLFIGLHGLIYALQNVANLDQAHGALAYVLSGADHQAYPHSLFVDVTSPALLWAALWLVIAGEAAIGFFGVKGAWDMVAARNGTAEAFHHAKRAGLWAAALALLVWFGFFMTFGAAFFQMWQTEVGAGSMEGAFMYSMASAITMLFVYLTDD
;
A
#
# COMPACT_ATOMS: atom_id res chain seq x y z
N MET A 1 -72.95 22.94 3.97
CA MET A 1 -71.84 23.74 3.48
C MET A 1 -70.83 24.03 4.60
N LEU A 2 -70.26 23.02 5.27
CA LEU A 2 -69.28 23.13 6.38
C LEU A 2 -68.48 21.85 6.54
N VAL A 3 -67.82 21.31 5.47
CA VAL A 3 -66.93 20.11 5.54
C VAL A 3 -65.61 20.36 4.81
N GLY A 4 -65.25 21.61 4.51
CA GLY A 4 -64.10 21.93 3.68
C GLY A 4 -62.87 22.55 4.40
N LEU A 5 -62.92 22.76 5.72
CA LEU A 5 -61.89 23.58 6.40
C LEU A 5 -60.96 22.85 7.40
N ALA A 6 -61.09 21.53 7.55
CA ALA A 6 -60.29 20.78 8.57
C ALA A 6 -59.07 20.04 8.03
N ASN A 7 -58.71 20.10 6.75
CA ASN A 7 -57.64 19.26 6.16
C ASN A 7 -56.31 19.98 5.82
N ASN A 8 -56.14 21.23 6.29
CA ASN A 8 -54.95 22.01 5.92
C ASN A 8 -53.97 22.33 7.07
N LEU A 9 -54.17 21.77 8.28
CA LEU A 9 -53.35 22.09 9.45
C LEU A 9 -52.32 21.01 9.84
N ASN A 10 -52.18 19.94 9.06
CA ASN A 10 -51.25 18.85 9.43
C ASN A 10 -50.16 18.55 8.39
N ARG A 11 -49.77 19.53 7.59
CA ARG A 11 -48.49 19.47 6.88
C ARG A 11 -47.41 20.00 7.82
N ARG A 12 -46.82 19.09 8.66
CA ARG A 12 -45.50 19.34 9.22
C ARG A 12 -44.59 19.61 8.03
N PRO A 13 -43.81 20.71 8.00
CA PRO A 13 -42.79 20.88 7.01
C PRO A 13 -41.83 19.70 7.20
N SER A 14 -41.69 18.85 6.18
CA SER A 14 -40.61 17.88 6.13
C SER A 14 -39.34 18.66 6.45
N ALA A 15 -38.58 18.20 7.46
CA ALA A 15 -37.27 18.75 7.83
C ALA A 15 -36.31 18.52 6.66
N GLY A 16 -36.49 19.30 5.61
CA GLY A 16 -35.53 19.42 4.51
C GLY A 16 -34.24 19.94 5.13
N THR A 17 -33.27 19.12 5.21
CA THR A 17 -31.89 19.54 5.58
C THR A 17 -31.55 20.75 4.73
N HIS A 18 -31.34 21.90 5.38
CA HIS A 18 -31.03 23.16 4.71
C HIS A 18 -29.85 22.88 3.74
N PRO A 19 -29.93 23.25 2.45
CA PRO A 19 -28.91 22.93 1.45
C PRO A 19 -27.51 23.29 1.92
N PHE A 20 -27.36 24.35 2.70
CA PHE A 20 -26.13 24.77 3.35
C PHE A 20 -25.59 23.73 4.36
N LYS A 21 -26.47 23.09 5.16
CA LYS A 21 -26.05 22.03 6.12
C LYS A 21 -25.65 20.75 5.39
N ALA A 22 -26.35 20.40 4.31
CA ALA A 22 -25.99 19.25 3.47
C ALA A 22 -24.63 19.47 2.77
N GLU A 23 -24.37 20.68 2.29
CA GLU A 23 -23.10 21.05 1.66
C GLU A 23 -21.93 21.04 2.68
N LEU A 24 -22.14 21.58 3.89
CA LEU A 24 -21.15 21.53 4.97
C LEU A 24 -20.83 20.09 5.41
N ALA A 25 -21.85 19.23 5.51
CA ALA A 25 -21.68 17.82 5.85
C ALA A 25 -20.92 17.07 4.74
N LYS A 26 -21.23 17.33 3.47
CA LYS A 26 -20.48 16.77 2.32
C LYS A 26 -19.02 17.24 2.35
N LYS A 27 -18.76 18.52 2.58
CA LYS A 27 -17.41 19.09 2.62
C LYS A 27 -16.58 18.54 3.80
N GLY A 28 -17.21 18.33 4.96
CA GLY A 28 -16.57 17.69 6.13
C GLY A 28 -16.21 16.24 5.88
N GLY A 29 -17.11 15.46 5.28
CA GLY A 29 -16.88 14.06 4.92
C GLY A 29 -15.74 13.88 3.91
N THR A 30 -15.74 14.70 2.86
CA THR A 30 -14.68 14.68 1.85
C THR A 30 -13.30 14.99 2.44
N GLY A 31 -13.20 15.99 3.32
CA GLY A 31 -11.95 16.35 3.99
C GLY A 31 -11.38 15.21 4.83
N MET A 32 -12.24 14.50 5.58
CA MET A 32 -11.84 13.35 6.39
C MET A 32 -11.31 12.19 5.52
N ILE A 33 -12.00 11.86 4.44
CA ILE A 33 -11.59 10.79 3.51
C ILE A 33 -10.23 11.10 2.90
N ARG A 34 -9.98 12.36 2.50
CA ARG A 34 -8.69 12.79 1.95
C ARG A 34 -7.55 12.63 2.94
N ILE A 35 -7.78 12.97 4.22
CA ILE A 35 -6.80 12.76 5.28
C ILE A 35 -6.54 11.26 5.49
N MET A 36 -7.59 10.42 5.54
CA MET A 36 -7.43 8.97 5.67
C MET A 36 -6.61 8.37 4.53
N LYS A 37 -6.84 8.79 3.28
CA LYS A 37 -6.03 8.39 2.13
C LYS A 37 -4.57 8.79 2.29
N ALA A 38 -4.29 10.01 2.74
CA ALA A 38 -2.94 10.49 2.99
C ALA A 38 -2.23 9.69 4.09
N LEU A 39 -2.93 9.36 5.19
CA LEU A 39 -2.40 8.53 6.28
C LEU A 39 -2.06 7.10 5.82
N LEU A 40 -2.92 6.48 5.01
CA LEU A 40 -2.65 5.14 4.47
C LEU A 40 -1.42 5.15 3.56
N VAL A 41 -1.27 6.17 2.71
CA VAL A 41 -0.06 6.37 1.89
C VAL A 41 1.17 6.57 2.76
N LEU A 42 1.06 7.35 3.84
CA LEU A 42 2.15 7.53 4.81
C LEU A 42 2.56 6.21 5.44
N PHE A 43 1.61 5.36 5.84
CA PHE A 43 1.92 4.05 6.43
C PHE A 43 2.62 3.12 5.44
N ILE A 44 2.22 3.09 4.16
CA ILE A 44 2.98 2.36 3.13
C ILE A 44 4.41 2.91 3.05
N GLY A 45 4.58 4.23 3.01
CA GLY A 45 5.90 4.85 2.95
C GLY A 45 6.76 4.54 4.18
N LEU A 46 6.22 4.68 5.38
CA LEU A 46 6.94 4.35 6.62
C LEU A 46 7.29 2.87 6.69
N HIS A 47 6.40 1.99 6.23
CA HIS A 47 6.65 0.56 6.18
C HIS A 47 7.87 0.24 5.31
N GLY A 48 7.91 0.73 4.07
CA GLY A 48 9.08 0.53 3.20
C GLY A 48 10.36 1.14 3.77
N LEU A 49 10.29 2.38 4.29
CA LEU A 49 11.45 3.04 4.87
C LEU A 49 12.03 2.28 6.07
N ILE A 50 11.17 1.79 6.98
CA ILE A 50 11.60 1.04 8.16
C ILE A 50 12.26 -0.27 7.74
N TYR A 51 11.70 -0.99 6.75
CA TYR A 51 12.32 -2.20 6.23
C TYR A 51 13.68 -1.93 5.59
N ALA A 52 13.80 -0.89 4.76
CA ALA A 52 15.10 -0.50 4.18
C ALA A 52 16.13 -0.20 5.27
N LEU A 53 15.76 0.54 6.32
CA LEU A 53 16.64 0.87 7.44
C LEU A 53 17.03 -0.39 8.25
N GLN A 54 16.10 -1.31 8.50
CA GLN A 54 16.38 -2.57 9.19
C GLN A 54 17.30 -3.47 8.38
N ASN A 55 17.11 -3.56 7.06
CA ASN A 55 17.98 -4.30 6.18
C ASN A 55 19.40 -3.70 6.14
N VAL A 56 19.52 -2.36 6.11
CA VAL A 56 20.82 -1.68 6.19
C VAL A 56 21.49 -1.90 7.54
N ALA A 57 20.73 -1.88 8.64
CA ALA A 57 21.28 -2.12 9.97
C ALA A 57 21.73 -3.59 10.20
N ASN A 58 21.22 -4.52 9.40
CA ASN A 58 21.47 -5.97 9.52
C ASN A 58 21.93 -6.57 8.18
N LEU A 59 22.83 -5.88 7.46
CA LEU A 59 23.22 -6.25 6.09
C LEU A 59 23.71 -7.70 5.95
N ASP A 60 24.54 -8.18 6.88
CA ASP A 60 25.08 -9.54 6.83
C ASP A 60 23.99 -10.59 7.04
N GLN A 61 23.06 -10.35 7.95
CA GLN A 61 21.92 -11.24 8.20
C GLN A 61 20.95 -11.24 7.03
N ALA A 62 20.64 -10.06 6.48
CA ALA A 62 19.78 -9.91 5.31
C ALA A 62 20.40 -10.61 4.08
N HIS A 63 21.72 -10.43 3.86
CA HIS A 63 22.44 -11.12 2.80
C HIS A 63 22.44 -12.64 3.01
N GLY A 64 22.67 -13.12 4.24
CA GLY A 64 22.65 -14.54 4.57
C GLY A 64 21.28 -15.18 4.34
N ALA A 65 20.21 -14.52 4.76
CA ALA A 65 18.83 -14.98 4.54
C ALA A 65 18.50 -15.05 3.03
N LEU A 66 18.90 -14.04 2.27
CA LEU A 66 18.69 -14.01 0.82
C LEU A 66 19.51 -15.11 0.12
N ALA A 67 20.76 -15.28 0.51
CA ALA A 67 21.64 -16.34 -0.02
C ALA A 67 21.07 -17.73 0.26
N TYR A 68 20.57 -17.96 1.46
CA TYR A 68 19.94 -19.21 1.85
C TYR A 68 18.72 -19.56 0.97
N VAL A 69 17.85 -18.58 0.70
CA VAL A 69 16.69 -18.77 -0.16
C VAL A 69 17.09 -18.99 -1.62
N LEU A 70 17.99 -18.17 -2.17
CA LEU A 70 18.33 -18.20 -3.60
C LEU A 70 19.25 -19.36 -3.98
N SER A 71 19.95 -19.99 -3.01
CA SER A 71 20.78 -21.16 -3.24
C SER A 71 20.03 -22.48 -3.25
N GLY A 72 18.71 -22.49 -2.96
CA GLY A 72 17.95 -23.72 -2.85
C GLY A 72 18.34 -24.60 -1.66
N ALA A 73 19.07 -24.07 -0.68
CA ALA A 73 19.47 -24.82 0.50
C ALA A 73 18.25 -25.35 1.26
N ASP A 74 18.34 -26.63 1.70
CA ASP A 74 17.27 -27.33 2.44
C ASP A 74 15.91 -27.47 1.70
N HIS A 75 15.89 -27.31 0.38
CA HIS A 75 14.72 -27.60 -0.44
C HIS A 75 14.52 -29.11 -0.59
N GLN A 76 13.61 -29.68 0.23
CA GLN A 76 13.38 -31.14 0.26
C GLN A 76 12.06 -31.56 -0.39
N ALA A 77 11.04 -30.70 -0.39
CA ALA A 77 9.71 -31.03 -0.91
C ALA A 77 9.72 -31.17 -2.44
N TYR A 78 10.43 -30.29 -3.14
CA TYR A 78 10.66 -30.34 -4.58
C TYR A 78 12.16 -30.39 -4.87
N PRO A 79 12.77 -31.58 -4.87
CA PRO A 79 14.23 -31.71 -4.99
C PRO A 79 14.75 -31.36 -6.39
N HIS A 80 13.89 -31.29 -7.40
CA HIS A 80 14.23 -30.91 -8.76
C HIS A 80 13.68 -29.55 -9.09
N SER A 81 14.53 -28.53 -9.08
CA SER A 81 14.19 -27.19 -9.57
C SER A 81 14.45 -27.09 -11.07
N LEU A 82 13.58 -26.37 -11.78
CA LEU A 82 13.78 -26.00 -13.18
C LEU A 82 14.77 -24.83 -13.33
N PHE A 83 15.11 -24.19 -12.24
CA PHE A 83 15.88 -22.95 -12.23
C PHE A 83 17.24 -23.15 -11.55
N VAL A 84 18.22 -22.38 -11.98
CA VAL A 84 19.59 -22.46 -11.46
C VAL A 84 19.66 -21.71 -10.13
N ASP A 85 20.26 -22.38 -9.14
CA ASP A 85 20.56 -21.78 -7.85
C ASP A 85 21.53 -20.60 -7.99
N VAL A 86 21.29 -19.53 -7.25
CA VAL A 86 22.12 -18.35 -7.25
C VAL A 86 23.09 -18.41 -6.07
N THR A 87 24.35 -18.71 -6.36
CA THR A 87 25.44 -18.79 -5.37
C THR A 87 26.51 -17.71 -5.55
N SER A 88 26.43 -16.93 -6.62
CA SER A 88 27.39 -15.84 -6.90
C SER A 88 27.25 -14.72 -5.87
N PRO A 89 28.29 -14.39 -5.07
CA PRO A 89 28.22 -13.32 -4.10
C PRO A 89 27.84 -11.96 -4.71
N ALA A 90 28.33 -11.67 -5.92
CA ALA A 90 28.01 -10.42 -6.60
C ALA A 90 26.52 -10.31 -6.94
N LEU A 91 25.89 -11.40 -7.40
CA LEU A 91 24.43 -11.42 -7.70
C LEU A 91 23.60 -11.35 -6.41
N LEU A 92 24.03 -12.02 -5.35
CA LEU A 92 23.35 -11.97 -4.05
C LEU A 92 23.36 -10.54 -3.47
N TRP A 93 24.50 -9.87 -3.48
CA TRP A 93 24.58 -8.47 -3.06
C TRP A 93 23.77 -7.54 -3.97
N ALA A 94 23.82 -7.74 -5.28
CA ALA A 94 22.98 -6.95 -6.22
C ALA A 94 21.49 -7.13 -5.94
N ALA A 95 21.04 -8.36 -5.70
CA ALA A 95 19.64 -8.65 -5.35
C ALA A 95 19.22 -8.00 -4.03
N LEU A 96 20.08 -8.08 -2.98
CA LEU A 96 19.81 -7.43 -1.70
C LEU A 96 19.70 -5.90 -1.87
N TRP A 97 20.64 -5.29 -2.57
CA TRP A 97 20.60 -3.83 -2.78
C TRP A 97 19.40 -3.41 -3.64
N LEU A 98 18.97 -4.25 -4.58
CA LEU A 98 17.75 -3.98 -5.36
C LEU A 98 16.49 -3.96 -4.46
N VAL A 99 16.39 -4.91 -3.51
CA VAL A 99 15.31 -4.92 -2.52
C VAL A 99 15.36 -3.66 -1.65
N ILE A 100 16.53 -3.36 -1.05
CA ILE A 100 16.70 -2.18 -0.19
C ILE A 100 16.39 -0.88 -0.94
N ALA A 101 16.83 -0.75 -2.19
CA ALA A 101 16.54 0.41 -3.02
C ALA A 101 15.04 0.54 -3.33
N GLY A 102 14.37 -0.58 -3.60
CA GLY A 102 12.92 -0.64 -3.76
C GLY A 102 12.18 -0.18 -2.51
N GLU A 103 12.53 -0.70 -1.35
CA GLU A 103 11.97 -0.32 -0.05
C GLU A 103 12.22 1.17 0.27
N ALA A 104 13.43 1.67 0.02
CA ALA A 104 13.75 3.09 0.20
C ALA A 104 12.94 3.99 -0.74
N ALA A 105 12.73 3.56 -1.99
CA ALA A 105 11.89 4.26 -2.96
C ALA A 105 10.42 4.28 -2.52
N ILE A 106 9.88 3.17 -1.98
CA ILE A 106 8.55 3.14 -1.37
C ILE A 106 8.47 4.19 -0.27
N GLY A 107 9.48 4.26 0.60
CA GLY A 107 9.59 5.24 1.67
C GLY A 107 9.54 6.67 1.15
N PHE A 108 10.40 7.00 0.21
CA PHE A 108 10.48 8.33 -0.39
C PHE A 108 9.15 8.78 -1.02
N PHE A 109 8.60 7.94 -1.91
CA PHE A 109 7.36 8.28 -2.61
C PHE A 109 6.14 8.28 -1.68
N GLY A 110 6.11 7.43 -0.65
CA GLY A 110 5.02 7.38 0.32
C GLY A 110 4.98 8.61 1.21
N VAL A 111 6.10 9.02 1.78
CA VAL A 111 6.21 10.24 2.60
C VAL A 111 5.89 11.48 1.75
N LYS A 112 6.49 11.58 0.55
CA LYS A 112 6.22 12.67 -0.38
C LYS A 112 4.73 12.70 -0.78
N GLY A 113 4.15 11.57 -1.13
CA GLY A 113 2.75 11.47 -1.54
C GLY A 113 1.78 11.86 -0.42
N ALA A 114 2.04 11.41 0.80
CA ALA A 114 1.25 11.81 1.97
C ALA A 114 1.31 13.32 2.21
N TRP A 115 2.49 13.90 2.11
CA TRP A 115 2.69 15.35 2.23
C TRP A 115 1.91 16.12 1.16
N ASP A 116 2.06 15.75 -0.12
CA ASP A 116 1.38 16.39 -1.25
C ASP A 116 -0.16 16.33 -1.05
N MET A 117 -0.69 15.16 -0.62
CA MET A 117 -2.11 14.96 -0.38
C MET A 117 -2.62 15.79 0.81
N VAL A 118 -1.86 15.88 1.90
CA VAL A 118 -2.22 16.74 3.04
C VAL A 118 -2.22 18.21 2.65
N ALA A 119 -1.25 18.65 1.86
CA ALA A 119 -1.20 20.02 1.36
C ALA A 119 -2.41 20.36 0.47
N ALA A 120 -2.83 19.41 -0.38
CA ALA A 120 -3.96 19.59 -1.30
C ALA A 120 -5.35 19.27 -0.69
N ARG A 121 -5.44 18.87 0.58
CA ARG A 121 -6.67 18.34 1.19
C ARG A 121 -7.89 19.26 1.11
N ASN A 122 -7.66 20.57 1.13
CA ASN A 122 -8.71 21.60 1.05
C ASN A 122 -8.91 22.16 -0.37
N GLY A 123 -8.14 21.65 -1.35
CA GLY A 123 -8.21 22.06 -2.75
C GLY A 123 -9.37 21.42 -3.51
N THR A 124 -9.43 21.71 -4.81
CA THR A 124 -10.40 21.06 -5.72
C THR A 124 -10.18 19.54 -5.79
N ALA A 125 -11.17 18.78 -6.23
CA ALA A 125 -11.04 17.33 -6.47
C ALA A 125 -9.89 17.04 -7.45
N GLU A 126 -9.76 17.83 -8.50
CA GLU A 126 -8.68 17.71 -9.49
C GLU A 126 -7.29 17.95 -8.86
N ALA A 127 -7.13 19.02 -8.07
CA ALA A 127 -5.86 19.31 -7.38
C ALA A 127 -5.47 18.17 -6.42
N PHE A 128 -6.43 17.64 -5.68
CA PHE A 128 -6.19 16.50 -4.80
C PHE A 128 -5.88 15.22 -5.59
N HIS A 129 -6.55 14.98 -6.71
CA HIS A 129 -6.25 13.85 -7.58
C HIS A 129 -4.81 13.89 -8.12
N HIS A 130 -4.32 15.05 -8.52
CA HIS A 130 -2.93 15.22 -8.93
C HIS A 130 -1.94 14.96 -7.78
N ALA A 131 -2.29 15.37 -6.55
CA ALA A 131 -1.46 15.15 -5.37
C ALA A 131 -1.29 13.67 -4.98
N LYS A 132 -2.18 12.77 -5.41
CA LYS A 132 -2.09 11.32 -5.16
C LYS A 132 -0.95 10.62 -5.91
N ARG A 133 -0.39 11.23 -6.97
CA ARG A 133 0.53 10.56 -7.90
C ARG A 133 1.72 9.89 -7.21
N ALA A 134 2.39 10.60 -6.31
CA ALA A 134 3.52 10.02 -5.59
C ALA A 134 3.09 8.86 -4.67
N GLY A 135 1.94 8.99 -3.99
CA GLY A 135 1.38 7.92 -3.15
C GLY A 135 1.01 6.67 -3.96
N LEU A 136 0.48 6.82 -5.17
CA LEU A 136 0.20 5.71 -6.07
C LEU A 136 1.48 5.03 -6.55
N TRP A 137 2.56 5.79 -6.82
CA TRP A 137 3.87 5.22 -7.11
C TRP A 137 4.42 4.44 -5.93
N ALA A 138 4.28 4.93 -4.69
CA ALA A 138 4.70 4.18 -3.50
C ALA A 138 3.98 2.82 -3.41
N ALA A 139 2.66 2.80 -3.60
CA ALA A 139 1.88 1.56 -3.56
C ALA A 139 2.24 0.61 -4.72
N ALA A 140 2.47 1.12 -5.93
CA ALA A 140 2.90 0.33 -7.06
C ALA A 140 4.29 -0.29 -6.85
N LEU A 141 5.24 0.47 -6.30
CA LEU A 141 6.57 -0.02 -5.93
C LEU A 141 6.49 -1.07 -4.81
N ALA A 142 5.60 -0.89 -3.84
CA ALA A 142 5.34 -1.87 -2.80
C ALA A 142 4.85 -3.21 -3.40
N LEU A 143 3.96 -3.17 -4.39
CA LEU A 143 3.54 -4.36 -5.13
C LEU A 143 4.71 -4.97 -5.92
N LEU A 144 5.54 -4.17 -6.55
CA LEU A 144 6.71 -4.66 -7.28
C LEU A 144 7.68 -5.40 -6.35
N VAL A 145 7.96 -4.85 -5.18
CA VAL A 145 8.87 -5.47 -4.20
C VAL A 145 8.22 -6.72 -3.61
N TRP A 146 7.08 -6.60 -2.94
CA TRP A 146 6.55 -7.71 -2.15
C TRP A 146 5.81 -8.74 -2.99
N PHE A 147 4.99 -8.35 -3.97
CA PHE A 147 4.37 -9.30 -4.87
C PHE A 147 5.34 -9.76 -5.97
N GLY A 148 6.07 -8.84 -6.60
CA GLY A 148 7.01 -9.17 -7.67
C GLY A 148 8.22 -9.95 -7.16
N PHE A 149 9.07 -9.35 -6.31
CA PHE A 149 10.32 -9.99 -5.92
C PHE A 149 10.09 -11.16 -4.95
N PHE A 150 9.30 -10.98 -3.89
CA PHE A 150 9.12 -12.02 -2.88
C PHE A 150 8.13 -13.11 -3.32
N MET A 151 6.93 -12.76 -3.80
CA MET A 151 5.93 -13.76 -4.15
C MET A 151 6.23 -14.43 -5.49
N THR A 152 6.53 -13.66 -6.54
CA THR A 152 6.73 -14.23 -7.87
C THR A 152 8.11 -14.85 -7.99
N PHE A 153 9.18 -14.11 -7.71
CA PHE A 153 10.53 -14.66 -7.82
C PHE A 153 10.90 -15.51 -6.60
N GLY A 154 10.76 -15.01 -5.40
CA GLY A 154 11.13 -15.74 -4.19
C GLY A 154 10.30 -17.02 -4.01
N ALA A 155 8.97 -16.89 -3.98
CA ALA A 155 8.13 -18.04 -3.69
C ALA A 155 7.91 -18.96 -4.90
N ALA A 156 7.49 -18.44 -6.06
CA ALA A 156 7.15 -19.29 -7.19
C ALA A 156 8.40 -19.75 -7.97
N PHE A 157 9.40 -18.89 -8.16
CA PHE A 157 10.58 -19.22 -8.94
C PHE A 157 11.65 -19.93 -8.08
N PHE A 158 12.09 -19.33 -6.96
CA PHE A 158 13.10 -19.90 -6.08
C PHE A 158 12.51 -20.82 -4.99
N GLN A 159 11.20 -21.02 -4.94
CA GLN A 159 10.51 -21.94 -4.04
C GLN A 159 10.85 -21.74 -2.55
N MET A 160 11.04 -20.48 -2.13
CA MET A 160 11.45 -20.14 -0.77
C MET A 160 10.50 -20.66 0.32
N TRP A 161 9.25 -21.00 -0.05
CA TRP A 161 8.26 -21.60 0.84
C TRP A 161 8.68 -22.96 1.41
N GLN A 162 9.69 -23.62 0.82
CA GLN A 162 10.19 -24.92 1.31
C GLN A 162 11.02 -24.78 2.60
N THR A 163 11.40 -23.57 3.00
CA THR A 163 12.16 -23.31 4.22
C THR A 163 11.35 -22.45 5.18
N GLU A 164 11.62 -22.58 6.50
CA GLU A 164 10.92 -21.79 7.52
C GLU A 164 11.15 -20.27 7.33
N VAL A 165 12.39 -19.87 7.09
CA VAL A 165 12.74 -18.47 6.83
C VAL A 165 12.06 -17.92 5.57
N GLY A 166 12.08 -18.71 4.49
CA GLY A 166 11.46 -18.33 3.23
C GLY A 166 9.94 -18.31 3.32
N ALA A 167 9.32 -19.28 3.99
CA ALA A 167 7.87 -19.32 4.21
C ALA A 167 7.40 -18.11 5.01
N GLY A 168 8.09 -17.75 6.10
CA GLY A 168 7.78 -16.56 6.89
C GLY A 168 7.92 -15.26 6.08
N SER A 169 8.97 -15.17 5.24
CA SER A 169 9.15 -14.02 4.35
C SER A 169 8.06 -13.93 3.28
N MET A 170 7.62 -15.07 2.72
CA MET A 170 6.51 -15.14 1.77
C MET A 170 5.19 -14.69 2.41
N GLU A 171 4.88 -15.17 3.61
CA GLU A 171 3.65 -14.78 4.33
C GLU A 171 3.62 -13.28 4.61
N GLY A 172 4.72 -12.71 5.12
CA GLY A 172 4.85 -11.27 5.32
C GLY A 172 4.66 -10.51 4.01
N ALA A 173 5.33 -10.92 2.93
CA ALA A 173 5.21 -10.28 1.63
C ALA A 173 3.78 -10.33 1.07
N PHE A 174 3.06 -11.42 1.27
CA PHE A 174 1.64 -11.53 0.91
C PHE A 174 0.80 -10.48 1.65
N MET A 175 0.92 -10.39 2.98
CA MET A 175 0.17 -9.42 3.78
C MET A 175 0.48 -7.97 3.35
N TYR A 176 1.75 -7.66 3.09
CA TYR A 176 2.17 -6.30 2.69
C TYR A 176 1.69 -5.94 1.28
N SER A 177 1.76 -6.88 0.35
CA SER A 177 1.25 -6.68 -1.01
C SER A 177 -0.26 -6.46 -1.02
N MET A 178 -1.02 -7.24 -0.25
CA MET A 178 -2.48 -7.07 -0.15
C MET A 178 -2.88 -5.74 0.46
N ALA A 179 -2.23 -5.33 1.56
CA ALA A 179 -2.48 -4.03 2.17
C ALA A 179 -2.17 -2.88 1.21
N SER A 180 -1.07 -3.00 0.45
CA SER A 180 -0.67 -2.00 -0.54
C SER A 180 -1.63 -1.94 -1.73
N ALA A 181 -2.11 -3.10 -2.23
CA ALA A 181 -3.08 -3.17 -3.31
C ALA A 181 -4.42 -2.54 -2.92
N ILE A 182 -4.95 -2.87 -1.74
CA ILE A 182 -6.21 -2.30 -1.23
C ILE A 182 -6.06 -0.79 -1.04
N THR A 183 -4.96 -0.34 -0.46
CA THR A 183 -4.69 1.10 -0.28
C THR A 183 -4.57 1.80 -1.63
N MET A 184 -3.88 1.21 -2.61
CA MET A 184 -3.76 1.76 -3.96
C MET A 184 -5.12 1.97 -4.61
N LEU A 185 -6.01 0.97 -4.54
CA LEU A 185 -7.37 1.05 -5.07
C LEU A 185 -8.17 2.16 -4.37
N PHE A 186 -8.14 2.19 -3.02
CA PHE A 186 -8.85 3.19 -2.25
C PHE A 186 -8.36 4.62 -2.52
N VAL A 187 -7.05 4.81 -2.63
CA VAL A 187 -6.45 6.12 -2.96
C VAL A 187 -6.81 6.55 -4.38
N TYR A 188 -6.83 5.60 -5.34
CA TYR A 188 -7.17 5.88 -6.74
C TYR A 188 -8.60 6.37 -6.92
N LEU A 189 -9.56 5.91 -6.11
CA LEU A 189 -10.96 6.33 -6.20
C LEU A 189 -11.12 7.86 -6.14
N THR A 190 -12.13 8.37 -6.86
CA THR A 190 -12.46 9.81 -6.92
C THR A 190 -12.85 10.37 -5.55
N ASP A 191 -12.72 11.68 -5.38
CA ASP A 191 -12.96 12.41 -4.13
C ASP A 191 -13.93 13.59 -4.40
N ASP A 192 -15.11 13.27 -4.93
CA ASP A 192 -16.16 14.23 -5.31
C ASP A 192 -16.86 14.89 -4.09
#